data_d662434f3e3b3970d382b49ee697c5cc
#
_entry.id   d662434f3e3b3970d382b49ee697c5cc
#
_cell.length_a   1.000
_cell.length_b   1.000
_cell.length_c   1.000
_cell.angle_alpha   90.00
_cell.angle_beta   90.00
_cell.angle_gamma   90.00
#
_symmetry.space_group_name_H-M   'P 1'
#
loop_
_entity.id
_entity.type
_entity.pdbx_description
1 polymer ?
#
loop_
_entity_poly.entity_id
_entity_poly.type
_entity_poly.pdbx_seq_one_letter_code
_entity_poly.pdbx_strand_id
1 'polypeptide(L)'
;MVRHIILWQLKDAYSEERKQEIRRGMKEGLESLQGKVPGLLSITVKTDRLASSSADAMLDAAFTDEDALKAYRVHPEHVKVADSRVRPFVKTRVCMD
;
A
#
# COMPACT_ATOMS: atom_id res chain seq x y z
N MET A 1 -5.64 -18.52 4.67
CA MET A 1 -5.03 -17.36 4.01
C MET A 1 -5.98 -16.17 4.08
N VAL A 2 -5.43 -15.00 4.40
CA VAL A 2 -6.19 -13.75 4.45
C VAL A 2 -5.67 -12.81 3.37
N ARG A 3 -6.57 -12.20 2.61
CA ARG A 3 -6.24 -11.14 1.64
C ARG A 3 -6.48 -9.78 2.27
N HIS A 4 -5.59 -8.85 2.02
CA HIS A 4 -5.63 -7.48 2.52
C HIS A 4 -5.59 -6.55 1.30
N ILE A 5 -6.72 -5.90 1.01
CA ILE A 5 -6.87 -5.03 -0.15
C ILE A 5 -7.10 -3.61 0.32
N ILE A 6 -6.32 -2.67 -0.21
CA ILE A 6 -6.49 -1.25 0.07
C ILE A 6 -6.56 -0.48 -1.24
N LEU A 7 -7.49 0.47 -1.30
CA LEU A 7 -7.56 1.46 -2.37
C LEU A 7 -7.26 2.83 -1.77
N TRP A 8 -6.35 3.57 -2.40
CA TRP A 8 -5.98 4.91 -1.95
C TRP A 8 -6.31 5.97 -2.99
N GLN A 9 -6.76 7.13 -2.50
CA GLN A 9 -6.75 8.36 -3.28
C GLN A 9 -5.72 9.30 -2.68
N LEU A 10 -4.90 9.92 -3.52
CA LEU A 10 -3.91 10.89 -3.10
C LEU A 10 -4.56 12.27 -2.91
N LYS A 11 -3.92 13.13 -2.13
CA LYS A 11 -4.36 14.51 -1.94
C LYS A 11 -4.37 15.25 -3.29
N ASP A 12 -5.34 16.15 -3.48
CA ASP A 12 -5.58 16.83 -4.75
C ASP A 12 -4.52 17.88 -5.11
N ALA A 13 -3.77 18.34 -4.12
CA ALA A 13 -2.81 19.43 -4.28
C ALA A 13 -1.59 19.10 -5.15
N TYR A 14 -1.34 17.82 -5.42
CA TYR A 14 -0.17 17.40 -6.17
C TYR A 14 -0.40 17.45 -7.67
N SER A 15 0.65 17.85 -8.43
CA SER A 15 0.66 17.72 -9.89
C SER A 15 0.63 16.23 -10.28
N GLU A 16 0.28 15.95 -11.54
CA GLU A 16 0.30 14.57 -12.02
C GLU A 16 1.70 13.97 -11.96
N GLU A 17 2.74 14.74 -12.28
CA GLU A 17 4.12 14.28 -12.16
C GLU A 17 4.47 13.90 -10.73
N ARG A 18 4.06 14.73 -9.75
CA ARG A 18 4.31 14.43 -8.34
C ARG A 18 3.54 13.20 -7.89
N LYS A 19 2.29 13.03 -8.35
CA LYS A 19 1.49 11.84 -8.05
C LYS A 19 2.16 10.58 -8.59
N GLN A 20 2.75 10.62 -9.78
CA GLN A 20 3.50 9.49 -10.32
C GLN A 20 4.70 9.11 -9.45
N GLU A 21 5.44 10.10 -8.95
CA GLU A 21 6.54 9.85 -8.03
C GLU A 21 6.06 9.22 -6.73
N ILE A 22 4.96 9.73 -6.17
CA ILE A 22 4.35 9.20 -4.94
C ILE A 22 3.94 7.75 -5.14
N ARG A 23 3.23 7.43 -6.23
CA ARG A 23 2.80 6.07 -6.54
C ARG A 23 4.00 5.13 -6.68
N ARG A 24 5.07 5.58 -7.35
CA ARG A 24 6.30 4.78 -7.47
C ARG A 24 6.92 4.50 -6.12
N GLY A 25 7.00 5.50 -5.26
CA GLY A 25 7.52 5.35 -3.90
C GLY A 25 6.71 4.40 -3.05
N MET A 26 5.36 4.47 -3.15
CA MET A 26 4.46 3.54 -2.48
C MET A 26 4.73 2.09 -2.94
N LYS A 27 4.80 1.88 -4.25
CA LYS A 27 5.02 0.56 -4.84
C LYS A 27 6.38 -0.01 -4.41
N GLU A 28 7.45 0.73 -4.58
CA GLU A 28 8.79 0.28 -4.21
C GLU A 28 8.88 -0.04 -2.71
N GLY A 29 8.37 0.86 -1.87
CA GLY A 29 8.46 0.69 -0.43
C GLY A 29 7.64 -0.49 0.08
N LEU A 30 6.39 -0.60 -0.34
CA LEU A 30 5.51 -1.66 0.13
C LEU A 30 5.92 -3.03 -0.42
N GLU A 31 6.27 -3.12 -1.70
CA GLU A 31 6.71 -4.39 -2.28
C GLU A 31 8.06 -4.85 -1.71
N SER A 32 8.88 -3.94 -1.21
CA SER A 32 10.13 -4.30 -0.54
C SER A 32 9.94 -5.06 0.77
N LEU A 33 8.71 -5.06 1.31
CA LEU A 33 8.40 -5.81 2.53
C LEU A 33 8.32 -7.31 2.32
N GLN A 34 8.25 -7.77 1.07
CA GLN A 34 8.27 -9.19 0.74
C GLN A 34 9.55 -9.83 1.30
N GLY A 35 9.37 -10.87 2.11
CA GLY A 35 10.49 -11.57 2.74
C GLY A 35 11.00 -10.94 4.04
N LYS A 36 10.48 -9.76 4.43
CA LYS A 36 10.90 -9.08 5.66
C LYS A 36 9.90 -9.20 6.81
N VAL A 37 8.64 -9.54 6.50
CA VAL A 37 7.57 -9.60 7.49
C VAL A 37 7.07 -11.03 7.61
N PRO A 38 7.15 -11.63 8.81
CA PRO A 38 6.66 -13.00 9.01
C PRO A 38 5.18 -13.12 8.67
N GLY A 39 4.83 -14.18 7.93
CA GLY A 39 3.45 -14.46 7.55
C GLY A 39 2.95 -13.69 6.33
N LEU A 40 3.73 -12.76 5.80
CA LEU A 40 3.41 -12.07 4.54
C LEU A 40 3.78 -13.00 3.38
N LEU A 41 2.77 -13.49 2.66
CA LEU A 41 2.95 -14.44 1.55
C LEU A 41 3.25 -13.72 0.24
N SER A 42 2.51 -12.65 -0.03
CA SER A 42 2.69 -11.84 -1.24
C SER A 42 2.24 -10.42 -0.98
N ILE A 43 2.82 -9.47 -1.71
CA ILE A 43 2.42 -8.07 -1.65
C ILE A 43 2.69 -7.43 -3.01
N THR A 44 1.65 -6.82 -3.59
CA THR A 44 1.75 -6.08 -4.84
C THR A 44 1.02 -4.75 -4.72
N VAL A 45 1.54 -3.74 -5.38
CA VAL A 45 0.89 -2.43 -5.45
C VAL A 45 0.66 -2.09 -6.92
N LYS A 46 -0.60 -1.92 -7.29
CA LYS A 46 -1.00 -1.53 -8.64
C LYS A 46 -1.02 0.00 -8.71
N THR A 47 -0.27 0.55 -9.66
CA THR A 47 -0.17 2.00 -9.87
C THR A 47 -0.46 2.43 -11.30
N ASP A 48 -0.58 1.47 -12.24
CA ASP A 48 -0.89 1.70 -13.65
C ASP A 48 -2.40 1.82 -13.85
N ARG A 49 -2.95 2.97 -13.49
CA ARG A 49 -4.40 3.18 -13.53
C ARG A 49 -4.88 3.51 -14.95
N LEU A 50 -6.14 3.16 -15.22
CA LEU A 50 -6.85 3.62 -16.43
C LEU A 50 -7.56 4.94 -16.12
N ALA A 51 -7.99 5.64 -17.17
CA ALA A 51 -8.74 6.89 -17.01
C ALA A 51 -10.06 6.68 -16.26
N SER A 52 -10.62 5.48 -16.31
CA SER A 52 -11.84 5.10 -15.58
C SER A 52 -11.62 4.86 -14.08
N SER A 53 -10.37 4.79 -13.64
CA SER A 53 -10.08 4.52 -12.22
C SER A 53 -10.37 5.73 -11.35
N SER A 54 -11.04 5.52 -10.22
CA SER A 54 -11.26 6.55 -9.22
C SER A 54 -10.24 6.50 -8.08
N ALA A 55 -9.49 5.41 -7.96
CA ALA A 55 -8.37 5.29 -7.03
C ALA A 55 -7.04 5.56 -7.73
N ASP A 56 -6.05 5.99 -6.96
CA ASP A 56 -4.71 6.27 -7.48
C ASP A 56 -3.78 5.07 -7.37
N ALA A 57 -3.98 4.21 -6.38
CA ALA A 57 -3.17 3.01 -6.18
C ALA A 57 -3.97 1.96 -5.41
N MET A 58 -3.59 0.70 -5.59
CA MET A 58 -4.22 -0.43 -4.91
C MET A 58 -3.14 -1.35 -4.34
N LEU A 59 -3.30 -1.71 -3.06
CA LEU A 59 -2.52 -2.76 -2.42
C LEU A 59 -3.29 -4.07 -2.48
N ASP A 60 -2.60 -5.15 -2.85
CA ASP A 60 -3.10 -6.51 -2.78
C ASP A 60 -2.04 -7.36 -2.08
N ALA A 61 -2.31 -7.74 -0.84
CA ALA A 61 -1.40 -8.54 -0.04
C ALA A 61 -2.09 -9.80 0.49
N ALA A 62 -1.33 -10.87 0.68
CA ALA A 62 -1.82 -12.11 1.24
C ALA A 62 -1.00 -12.51 2.46
N PHE A 63 -1.68 -12.97 3.50
CA PHE A 63 -1.09 -13.37 4.78
C PHE A 63 -1.50 -14.80 5.13
N THR A 64 -0.68 -15.48 5.92
CA THR A 64 -0.98 -16.85 6.36
C THR A 64 -2.28 -16.94 7.15
N ASP A 65 -2.54 -15.92 8.00
CA ASP A 65 -3.72 -15.87 8.87
C ASP A 65 -3.96 -14.44 9.34
N GLU A 66 -5.02 -14.25 10.13
CA GLU A 66 -5.40 -12.96 10.66
C GLU A 66 -4.36 -12.39 11.65
N ASP A 67 -3.72 -13.26 12.44
CA ASP A 67 -2.69 -12.84 13.38
C ASP A 67 -1.47 -12.27 12.67
N ALA A 68 -1.10 -12.86 11.52
CA ALA A 68 0.00 -12.35 10.69
C ALA A 68 -0.34 -10.95 10.15
N LEU A 69 -1.58 -10.73 9.74
CA LEU A 69 -2.03 -9.40 9.29
C LEU A 69 -1.97 -8.37 10.42
N LYS A 70 -2.41 -8.74 11.63
CA LYS A 70 -2.33 -7.85 12.79
C LYS A 70 -0.88 -7.50 13.13
N ALA A 71 0.01 -8.48 13.09
CA ALA A 71 1.44 -8.28 13.35
C ALA A 71 2.09 -7.39 12.29
N TYR A 72 1.69 -7.53 11.03
CA TYR A 72 2.17 -6.69 9.93
C TYR A 72 1.88 -5.22 10.17
N ARG A 73 0.68 -4.89 10.64
CA ARG A 73 0.27 -3.49 10.84
C ARG A 73 1.20 -2.73 11.78
N VAL A 74 1.75 -3.39 12.78
CA VAL A 74 2.64 -2.80 13.78
C VAL A 74 4.11 -3.14 13.58
N HIS A 75 4.43 -3.91 12.54
CA HIS A 75 5.81 -4.30 12.25
C HIS A 75 6.65 -3.06 11.90
N PRO A 76 7.84 -2.90 12.49
CA PRO A 76 8.67 -1.70 12.27
C PRO A 76 8.96 -1.41 10.80
N GLU A 77 9.21 -2.44 10.00
CA GLU A 77 9.47 -2.25 8.56
C GLU A 77 8.24 -1.71 7.82
N HIS A 78 7.05 -2.19 8.16
CA HIS A 78 5.80 -1.67 7.59
C HIS A 78 5.54 -0.23 8.03
N VAL A 79 5.65 0.04 9.32
CA VAL A 79 5.40 1.38 9.89
C VAL A 79 6.32 2.42 9.23
N LYS A 80 7.59 2.08 9.05
CA LYS A 80 8.57 2.96 8.41
C LYS A 80 8.15 3.34 6.98
N VAL A 81 7.73 2.37 6.19
CA VAL A 81 7.26 2.62 4.81
C VAL A 81 5.95 3.42 4.82
N ALA A 82 5.00 3.02 5.65
CA ALA A 82 3.70 3.68 5.73
C ALA A 82 3.83 5.15 6.11
N ASP A 83 4.66 5.46 7.11
CA ASP A 83 4.82 6.81 7.62
C ASP A 83 5.61 7.73 6.68
N SER A 84 6.51 7.16 5.85
CA SER A 84 7.35 7.96 4.96
C SER A 84 6.82 8.05 3.53
N ARG A 85 6.15 7.00 3.03
CA ARG A 85 5.80 6.89 1.62
C ARG A 85 4.30 6.83 1.32
N VAL A 86 3.45 6.65 2.33
CA VAL A 86 2.00 6.46 2.13
C VAL A 86 1.19 7.51 2.87
N ARG A 87 1.20 7.50 4.19
CA ARG A 87 0.30 8.30 5.02
C ARG A 87 0.37 9.81 4.76
N PRO A 88 1.54 10.42 4.53
CA PRO A 88 1.59 11.86 4.30
C PRO A 88 0.86 12.32 3.03
N PHE A 89 0.66 11.42 2.08
CA PHE A 89 0.17 11.78 0.74
C PHE A 89 -1.27 11.36 0.48
N VAL A 90 -1.87 10.57 1.38
CA VAL A 90 -3.17 9.95 1.16
C VAL A 90 -4.30 10.83 1.68
N LYS A 91 -5.32 11.04 0.85
CA LYS A 91 -6.57 11.71 1.21
C LYS A 91 -7.60 10.68 1.70
N THR A 92 -7.75 9.59 0.98
CA THR A 92 -8.78 8.58 1.24
C THR A 92 -8.17 7.19 1.21
N ARG A 93 -8.58 6.34 2.14
CA ARG A 93 -8.16 4.95 2.24
C ARG A 93 -9.40 4.09 2.47
N VAL A 94 -9.59 3.08 1.62
CA VAL A 94 -10.63 2.06 1.77
C VAL A 94 -9.97 0.71 1.87
N CYS A 95 -10.29 -0.04 2.90
CA CYS A 95 -9.68 -1.34 3.19
C CYS A 95 -10.73 -2.45 3.22
N MET A 96 -10.42 -3.60 2.62
CA MET A 96 -11.16 -4.84 2.75
C MET A 96 -10.16 -5.96 3.03
N ASP A 97 -10.40 -6.65 4.14
CA ASP A 97 -9.58 -7.79 4.56
C ASP A 97 -10.29 -9.10 4.35
#